data_cd8cc7778189b234b8533aeaceadf7d2
#
_entry.id   cd8cc7778189b234b8533aeaceadf7d2
#
_cell.length_a   1.000
_cell.length_b   1.000
_cell.length_c   1.000
_cell.angle_alpha   90.00
_cell.angle_beta   90.00
_cell.angle_gamma   90.00
#
_symmetry.space_group_name_H-M   'P 1'
#
loop_
_entity.id
_entity.type
_entity.pdbx_description
1 polymer ?
#
loop_
_entity_poly.entity_id
_entity_poly.type
_entity_poly.pdbx_seq_one_letter_code
_entity_poly.pdbx_strand_id
1 'polypeptide(L)'
;MTPHAARIALAALATVAALEWIFAARAYRALLTPAVWRNAADALAALPPDEPVFLGTPWLSPSARQQLPSLRGSASLAPPDLHGVPRFHVLGLAGSPHAGGWSHELQADLGELPAPTSLGVDALGPLRLHHYSATSGTLHTDWLAAPSALQLRDDRGPCRLSAETWSCKQGRVEIQILEVGYRPRRCLAVALEDGATLEVLHPHARLGTVLRGHLGFGDFNTRLRNDAPTLLELFIDDAPAARWTLTDNQGWVAFAAPTTPGEHAVRLRVTPLLGGSWTEQGYGAAPRRTACIELRALTEANP
;
A
#
# COMPACT_ATOMS: atom_id res chain seq x y z
N MET A 1 43.22 -21.83 -26.43
CA MET A 1 43.38 -20.36 -26.47
C MET A 1 44.75 -20.00 -25.93
N THR A 2 45.53 -19.23 -26.64
CA THR A 2 46.78 -18.73 -26.14
C THR A 2 46.53 -17.72 -25.02
N PRO A 3 47.41 -17.59 -24.02
CA PRO A 3 47.23 -16.64 -22.91
C PRO A 3 47.09 -15.17 -23.39
N HIS A 4 47.59 -14.87 -24.57
CA HIS A 4 47.45 -13.54 -25.18
C HIS A 4 46.04 -13.29 -25.68
N ALA A 5 45.39 -14.26 -26.34
CA ALA A 5 44.02 -14.15 -26.81
C ALA A 5 43.03 -14.04 -25.62
N ALA A 6 43.28 -14.73 -24.53
CA ALA A 6 42.45 -14.62 -23.33
C ALA A 6 42.51 -13.21 -22.68
N ARG A 7 43.68 -12.57 -22.65
CA ARG A 7 43.85 -11.21 -22.14
C ARG A 7 43.14 -10.19 -23.00
N ILE A 8 43.20 -10.32 -24.33
CA ILE A 8 42.50 -9.43 -25.26
C ILE A 8 41.00 -9.56 -25.09
N ALA A 9 40.46 -10.79 -25.00
CA ALA A 9 39.06 -11.02 -24.79
C ALA A 9 38.56 -10.44 -23.45
N LEU A 10 39.34 -10.58 -22.39
CA LEU A 10 39.00 -10.04 -21.07
C LEU A 10 38.97 -8.50 -21.06
N ALA A 11 39.96 -7.89 -21.73
CA ALA A 11 40.03 -6.43 -21.88
C ALA A 11 38.84 -5.89 -22.70
N ALA A 12 38.47 -6.57 -23.78
CA ALA A 12 37.29 -6.20 -24.58
C ALA A 12 35.99 -6.30 -23.77
N LEU A 13 35.79 -7.38 -23.02
CA LEU A 13 34.64 -7.55 -22.15
C LEU A 13 34.55 -6.49 -21.05
N ALA A 14 35.69 -6.16 -20.40
CA ALA A 14 35.74 -5.11 -19.40
C ALA A 14 35.42 -3.72 -19.98
N THR A 15 35.86 -3.45 -21.21
CA THR A 15 35.58 -2.19 -21.90
C THR A 15 34.07 -2.08 -22.23
N VAL A 16 33.46 -3.15 -22.75
CA VAL A 16 32.03 -3.18 -23.04
C VAL A 16 31.21 -2.98 -21.76
N ALA A 17 31.53 -3.70 -20.69
CA ALA A 17 30.86 -3.54 -19.42
C ALA A 17 30.99 -2.13 -18.82
N ALA A 18 32.17 -1.52 -18.94
CA ALA A 18 32.39 -0.13 -18.52
C ALA A 18 31.59 0.87 -19.36
N LEU A 19 31.50 0.67 -20.66
CA LEU A 19 30.67 1.50 -21.55
C LEU A 19 29.19 1.35 -21.23
N GLU A 20 28.67 0.13 -21.07
CA GLU A 20 27.29 -0.11 -20.69
C GLU A 20 26.96 0.56 -19.35
N TRP A 21 27.86 0.45 -18.36
CA TRP A 21 27.69 1.10 -17.07
C TRP A 21 27.67 2.62 -17.17
N ILE A 22 28.55 3.22 -18.01
CA ILE A 22 28.59 4.67 -18.25
C ILE A 22 27.30 5.12 -18.95
N PHE A 23 26.84 4.39 -19.95
CA PHE A 23 25.59 4.70 -20.65
C PHE A 23 24.37 4.58 -19.73
N ALA A 24 24.29 3.51 -18.96
CA ALA A 24 23.23 3.32 -17.99
C ALA A 24 23.24 4.41 -16.90
N ALA A 25 24.40 4.74 -16.35
CA ALA A 25 24.55 5.80 -15.35
C ALA A 25 24.21 7.19 -15.91
N ARG A 26 24.59 7.46 -17.17
CA ARG A 26 24.23 8.71 -17.85
C ARG A 26 22.74 8.79 -18.16
N ALA A 27 22.15 7.72 -18.68
CA ALA A 27 20.72 7.65 -18.92
C ALA A 27 19.93 7.86 -17.61
N TYR A 28 20.37 7.23 -16.54
CA TYR A 28 19.74 7.37 -15.22
C TYR A 28 19.86 8.78 -14.62
N ARG A 29 21.05 9.40 -14.73
CA ARG A 29 21.27 10.77 -14.25
C ARG A 29 20.59 11.86 -15.10
N ALA A 30 20.43 11.62 -16.40
CA ALA A 30 19.75 12.56 -17.27
C ALA A 30 18.21 12.57 -17.12
N LEU A 31 17.64 11.51 -16.51
CA LEU A 31 16.20 11.34 -16.46
C LEU A 31 15.53 12.14 -15.33
N LEU A 32 16.14 12.29 -14.15
CA LEU A 32 15.51 12.85 -12.95
C LEU A 32 16.34 14.00 -12.36
N THR A 33 16.44 15.09 -13.11
CA THR A 33 17.13 16.31 -12.65
C THR A 33 16.30 17.06 -11.60
N PRO A 34 16.93 17.95 -10.79
CA PRO A 34 16.17 18.83 -9.88
C PRO A 34 15.12 19.69 -10.58
N ALA A 35 15.34 20.04 -11.84
CA ALA A 35 14.35 20.81 -12.63
C ALA A 35 13.10 19.97 -12.92
N VAL A 36 13.26 18.68 -13.24
CA VAL A 36 12.13 17.76 -13.47
C VAL A 36 11.29 17.63 -12.19
N TRP A 37 11.93 17.50 -11.02
CA TRP A 37 11.21 17.41 -9.75
C TRP A 37 10.49 18.71 -9.39
N ARG A 38 11.07 19.88 -9.69
CA ARG A 38 10.37 21.17 -9.51
C ARG A 38 9.13 21.26 -10.40
N ASN A 39 9.26 20.93 -11.69
CA ASN A 39 8.11 20.93 -12.62
C ASN A 39 7.01 19.97 -12.14
N ALA A 40 7.40 18.81 -11.62
CA ALA A 40 6.44 17.87 -11.04
C ALA A 40 5.77 18.44 -9.77
N ALA A 41 6.52 19.11 -8.89
CA ALA A 41 5.98 19.76 -7.70
C ALA A 41 4.95 20.84 -8.06
N ASP A 42 5.27 21.68 -9.05
CA ASP A 42 4.39 22.75 -9.52
C ASP A 42 3.10 22.15 -10.14
N ALA A 43 3.22 21.10 -10.95
CA ALA A 43 2.07 20.40 -11.52
C ALA A 43 1.18 19.77 -10.43
N LEU A 44 1.78 19.13 -9.42
CA LEU A 44 1.03 18.54 -8.32
C LEU A 44 0.36 19.60 -7.43
N ALA A 45 0.99 20.75 -7.23
CA ALA A 45 0.42 21.86 -6.46
C ALA A 45 -0.80 22.52 -7.14
N ALA A 46 -0.92 22.36 -8.47
CA ALA A 46 -2.06 22.84 -9.23
C ALA A 46 -3.28 21.91 -9.24
N LEU A 47 -3.14 20.69 -8.70
CA LEU A 47 -4.23 19.72 -8.61
C LEU A 47 -5.20 20.07 -7.47
N PRO A 48 -6.49 19.70 -7.60
CA PRO A 48 -7.44 19.78 -6.50
C PRO A 48 -6.95 18.97 -5.29
N PRO A 49 -7.05 19.51 -4.06
CA PRO A 49 -6.51 18.86 -2.87
C PRO A 49 -7.23 17.56 -2.47
N ASP A 50 -8.42 17.34 -2.97
CA ASP A 50 -9.25 16.15 -2.77
C ASP A 50 -9.02 15.06 -3.82
N GLU A 51 -8.25 15.34 -4.87
CA GLU A 51 -7.90 14.36 -5.90
C GLU A 51 -6.53 13.70 -5.56
N PRO A 52 -6.51 12.42 -5.15
CA PRO A 52 -5.28 11.79 -4.72
C PRO A 52 -4.32 11.53 -5.89
N VAL A 53 -3.03 11.57 -5.57
CA VAL A 53 -1.94 11.23 -6.48
C VAL A 53 -1.30 9.93 -6.05
N PHE A 54 -1.31 8.94 -6.92
CA PHE A 54 -0.65 7.64 -6.73
C PHE A 54 0.67 7.56 -7.50
N LEU A 55 1.53 6.64 -7.10
CA LEU A 55 2.78 6.36 -7.78
C LEU A 55 2.61 5.09 -8.64
N GLY A 56 2.62 5.26 -9.96
CA GLY A 56 2.46 4.16 -10.91
C GLY A 56 3.74 3.33 -11.13
N THR A 57 4.90 3.85 -10.69
CA THR A 57 6.19 3.17 -10.82
C THR A 57 6.75 2.88 -9.44
N PRO A 58 6.64 1.64 -8.90
CA PRO A 58 6.98 1.32 -7.51
C PRO A 58 8.40 1.74 -7.09
N TRP A 59 9.41 1.46 -7.92
CA TRP A 59 10.80 1.81 -7.62
C TRP A 59 11.09 3.33 -7.66
N LEU A 60 10.19 4.14 -8.23
CA LEU A 60 10.27 5.60 -8.17
C LEU A 60 9.84 6.14 -6.79
N SER A 61 9.09 5.36 -6.03
CA SER A 61 8.43 5.78 -4.79
C SER A 61 9.38 6.40 -3.75
N PRO A 62 10.55 5.84 -3.42
CA PRO A 62 11.45 6.45 -2.45
C PRO A 62 11.93 7.85 -2.88
N SER A 63 12.37 7.98 -4.14
CA SER A 63 12.84 9.25 -4.69
C SER A 63 11.72 10.28 -4.82
N ALA A 64 10.53 9.86 -5.29
CA ALA A 64 9.39 10.74 -5.41
C ALA A 64 8.95 11.31 -4.05
N ARG A 65 8.84 10.49 -3.01
CA ARG A 65 8.50 10.93 -1.66
C ARG A 65 9.54 11.83 -1.01
N GLN A 66 10.82 11.64 -1.37
CA GLN A 66 11.88 12.52 -0.90
C GLN A 66 11.83 13.90 -1.57
N GLN A 67 11.58 13.95 -2.88
CA GLN A 67 11.60 15.17 -3.69
C GLN A 67 10.27 15.91 -3.69
N LEU A 68 9.16 15.20 -3.50
CA LEU A 68 7.78 15.71 -3.52
C LEU A 68 7.12 15.46 -2.15
N PRO A 69 7.24 16.40 -1.20
CA PRO A 69 6.70 16.24 0.15
C PRO A 69 5.19 15.94 0.20
N SER A 70 4.42 16.43 -0.76
CA SER A 70 2.99 16.15 -0.91
C SER A 70 2.68 14.67 -1.11
N LEU A 71 3.66 13.88 -1.60
CA LEU A 71 3.50 12.44 -1.83
C LEU A 71 3.95 11.57 -0.65
N ARG A 72 4.38 12.14 0.48
CA ARG A 72 4.88 11.35 1.63
C ARG A 72 3.83 10.38 2.18
N GLY A 73 2.57 10.77 2.16
CA GLY A 73 1.43 9.94 2.58
C GLY A 73 0.79 9.12 1.47
N SER A 74 1.28 9.25 0.22
CA SER A 74 0.68 8.57 -0.92
C SER A 74 1.14 7.12 -1.01
N ALA A 75 0.19 6.22 -1.27
CA ALA A 75 0.48 4.83 -1.58
C ALA A 75 0.85 4.67 -3.07
N SER A 76 1.41 3.52 -3.44
CA SER A 76 1.39 3.09 -4.83
C SER A 76 -0.05 2.86 -5.28
N LEU A 77 -0.29 3.01 -6.59
CA LEU A 77 -1.59 2.73 -7.15
C LEU A 77 -2.00 1.29 -6.81
N ALA A 78 -3.07 1.17 -6.06
CA ALA A 78 -3.74 -0.09 -5.81
C ALA A 78 -5.22 0.09 -6.11
N PRO A 79 -5.83 -0.77 -6.92
CA PRO A 79 -7.22 -0.65 -7.33
C PRO A 79 -8.21 -0.42 -6.19
N PRO A 80 -8.07 -1.09 -5.04
CA PRO A 80 -8.96 -0.87 -3.91
C PRO A 80 -8.90 0.55 -3.32
N ASP A 81 -7.81 1.28 -3.53
CA ASP A 81 -7.67 2.66 -3.08
C ASP A 81 -8.52 3.63 -3.93
N LEU A 82 -9.07 3.15 -5.05
CA LEU A 82 -9.94 3.93 -5.93
C LEU A 82 -11.41 3.95 -5.49
N HIS A 83 -11.79 3.10 -4.54
CA HIS A 83 -13.15 3.14 -4.01
C HIS A 83 -13.45 4.48 -3.33
N GLY A 84 -14.50 5.15 -3.79
CA GLY A 84 -14.88 6.48 -3.31
C GLY A 84 -14.05 7.62 -3.88
N VAL A 85 -13.18 7.35 -4.87
CA VAL A 85 -12.31 8.34 -5.51
C VAL A 85 -12.76 8.54 -6.97
N PRO A 86 -13.59 9.55 -7.27
CA PRO A 86 -14.11 9.77 -8.63
C PRO A 86 -13.05 10.27 -9.61
N ARG A 87 -12.01 10.94 -9.10
CA ARG A 87 -10.85 11.40 -9.87
C ARG A 87 -9.57 11.16 -9.12
N PHE A 88 -8.53 10.79 -9.85
CA PHE A 88 -7.20 10.57 -9.31
C PHE A 88 -6.13 10.76 -10.37
N HIS A 89 -4.89 10.86 -9.93
CA HIS A 89 -3.74 11.03 -10.79
C HIS A 89 -2.70 9.95 -10.52
N VAL A 90 -1.92 9.62 -11.55
CA VAL A 90 -0.82 8.65 -11.43
C VAL A 90 0.46 9.27 -11.96
N LEU A 91 1.43 9.46 -11.06
CA LEU A 91 2.76 9.91 -11.44
C LEU A 91 3.64 8.69 -11.73
N GLY A 92 4.16 8.61 -12.94
CA GLY A 92 5.02 7.53 -13.40
C GLY A 92 6.20 8.02 -14.22
N LEU A 93 7.07 7.09 -14.63
CA LEU A 93 8.23 7.37 -15.48
C LEU A 93 7.89 6.95 -16.92
N ALA A 94 8.11 7.83 -17.89
CA ALA A 94 7.93 7.53 -19.30
C ALA A 94 8.77 6.31 -19.74
N GLY A 95 8.15 5.40 -20.52
CA GLY A 95 8.84 4.19 -21.02
C GLY A 95 8.94 3.05 -20.00
N SER A 96 8.51 3.21 -18.75
CA SER A 96 8.34 2.09 -17.84
C SER A 96 7.11 1.26 -18.26
N PRO A 97 7.14 -0.07 -18.19
CA PRO A 97 5.94 -0.90 -18.39
C PRO A 97 4.80 -0.53 -17.45
N HIS A 98 5.12 0.11 -16.32
CA HIS A 98 4.18 0.63 -15.33
C HIS A 98 4.14 2.16 -15.33
N ALA A 99 4.34 2.81 -16.48
CA ALA A 99 4.55 4.26 -16.65
C ALA A 99 3.33 5.14 -16.35
N GLY A 100 2.48 4.75 -15.43
CA GLY A 100 1.27 5.47 -15.06
C GLY A 100 0.07 5.09 -15.93
N GLY A 101 0.26 4.28 -16.96
CA GLY A 101 -0.83 3.69 -17.71
C GLY A 101 -1.57 2.65 -16.87
N TRP A 102 -2.87 2.56 -17.05
CA TRP A 102 -3.69 1.50 -16.46
C TRP A 102 -3.26 0.17 -17.09
N SER A 103 -2.69 -0.74 -16.30
CA SER A 103 -2.21 -2.04 -16.79
C SER A 103 -3.28 -3.12 -16.65
N HIS A 104 -3.15 -4.19 -17.43
CA HIS A 104 -4.00 -5.37 -17.30
C HIS A 104 -3.92 -6.01 -15.91
N GLU A 105 -2.75 -5.94 -15.26
CA GLU A 105 -2.57 -6.43 -13.89
C GLU A 105 -3.37 -5.60 -12.88
N LEU A 106 -3.34 -4.26 -13.02
CA LEU A 106 -4.14 -3.38 -12.19
C LEU A 106 -5.64 -3.59 -12.44
N GLN A 107 -6.05 -3.85 -13.69
CA GLN A 107 -7.43 -4.17 -14.01
C GLN A 107 -7.89 -5.50 -13.38
N ALA A 108 -7.04 -6.50 -13.38
CA ALA A 108 -7.36 -7.78 -12.73
C ALA A 108 -7.59 -7.62 -11.21
N ASP A 109 -6.84 -6.74 -10.57
CA ASP A 109 -6.98 -6.45 -9.14
C ASP A 109 -8.26 -5.65 -8.80
N LEU A 110 -8.88 -4.96 -9.78
CA LEU A 110 -10.17 -4.27 -9.59
C LEU A 110 -11.37 -5.22 -9.44
N GLY A 111 -11.20 -6.47 -9.89
CA GLY A 111 -12.31 -7.41 -9.94
C GLY A 111 -13.41 -6.93 -10.89
N GLU A 112 -14.62 -6.71 -10.35
CA GLU A 112 -15.79 -6.26 -11.13
C GLU A 112 -15.85 -4.76 -11.41
N LEU A 113 -14.95 -3.95 -10.83
CA LEU A 113 -14.95 -2.51 -11.07
C LEU A 113 -14.52 -2.19 -12.51
N PRO A 114 -15.21 -1.25 -13.18
CA PRO A 114 -14.83 -0.84 -14.52
C PRO A 114 -13.47 -0.13 -14.51
N ALA A 115 -12.72 -0.29 -15.61
CA ALA A 115 -11.45 0.39 -15.77
C ALA A 115 -11.64 1.91 -15.73
N PRO A 116 -10.75 2.64 -15.05
CA PRO A 116 -10.78 4.10 -15.07
C PRO A 116 -10.63 4.66 -16.48
N THR A 117 -11.33 5.75 -16.73
CA THR A 117 -11.24 6.48 -17.99
C THR A 117 -10.07 7.47 -17.95
N SER A 118 -9.18 7.41 -18.91
CA SER A 118 -8.09 8.40 -19.06
C SER A 118 -8.68 9.75 -19.47
N LEU A 119 -8.33 10.80 -18.73
CA LEU A 119 -8.70 12.19 -19.01
C LEU A 119 -7.58 12.96 -19.72
N GLY A 120 -6.35 12.45 -19.68
CA GLY A 120 -5.18 13.08 -20.29
C GLY A 120 -3.88 12.72 -19.58
N VAL A 121 -2.78 13.26 -20.13
CA VAL A 121 -1.41 13.03 -19.63
C VAL A 121 -0.60 14.31 -19.77
N ASP A 122 -0.02 14.76 -18.66
CA ASP A 122 0.94 15.86 -18.66
C ASP A 122 2.37 15.31 -18.77
N ALA A 123 3.13 15.87 -19.72
CA ALA A 123 4.53 15.54 -19.90
C ALA A 123 5.42 16.44 -19.03
N LEU A 124 6.04 15.87 -18.00
CA LEU A 124 6.90 16.58 -17.06
C LEU A 124 8.37 16.15 -17.28
N GLY A 125 8.85 16.30 -18.51
CA GLY A 125 10.13 15.73 -18.94
C GLY A 125 10.04 14.20 -19.04
N PRO A 126 10.88 13.46 -18.29
CA PRO A 126 10.78 11.99 -18.25
C PRO A 126 9.63 11.48 -17.37
N LEU A 127 9.04 12.31 -16.52
CA LEU A 127 7.86 11.96 -15.76
C LEU A 127 6.59 12.17 -16.59
N ARG A 128 5.56 11.40 -16.24
CA ARG A 128 4.21 11.51 -16.79
C ARG A 128 3.22 11.57 -15.64
N LEU A 129 2.35 12.57 -15.67
CA LEU A 129 1.23 12.68 -14.76
C LEU A 129 -0.05 12.35 -15.55
N HIS A 130 -0.57 11.16 -15.28
CA HIS A 130 -1.80 10.68 -15.91
C HIS A 130 -3.00 11.09 -15.07
N HIS A 131 -4.06 11.52 -15.71
CA HIS A 131 -5.32 11.93 -15.10
C HIS A 131 -6.40 10.90 -15.43
N TYR A 132 -7.15 10.49 -14.41
CA TYR A 132 -8.20 9.49 -14.55
C TYR A 132 -9.49 9.91 -13.86
N SER A 133 -10.62 9.43 -14.41
CA SER A 133 -11.88 9.33 -13.70
C SER A 133 -12.25 7.87 -13.48
N ALA A 134 -12.85 7.59 -12.33
CA ALA A 134 -13.31 6.25 -11.98
C ALA A 134 -14.78 6.28 -11.55
N THR A 135 -15.51 5.23 -11.91
CA THR A 135 -16.81 4.95 -11.34
C THR A 135 -16.59 4.22 -10.02
N SER A 136 -16.66 4.94 -8.93
CA SER A 136 -16.13 4.43 -7.65
C SER A 136 -17.14 4.66 -6.53
N GLY A 137 -18.30 4.35 -6.52
CA GLY A 137 -19.22 4.46 -5.38
C GLY A 137 -18.97 5.67 -4.45
N THR A 138 -19.62 5.72 -3.32
CA THR A 138 -19.44 6.77 -2.32
C THR A 138 -18.68 6.24 -1.11
N LEU A 139 -17.59 6.90 -0.74
CA LEU A 139 -16.87 6.63 0.50
C LEU A 139 -17.58 7.30 1.67
N HIS A 140 -17.92 6.54 2.71
CA HIS A 140 -18.56 7.04 3.93
C HIS A 140 -17.61 7.12 5.11
N THR A 141 -16.75 6.11 5.28
CA THR A 141 -15.77 6.05 6.36
C THR A 141 -14.47 5.44 5.83
N ASP A 142 -13.35 6.12 6.07
CA ASP A 142 -12.00 5.59 5.90
C ASP A 142 -11.33 5.57 7.28
N TRP A 143 -10.96 4.41 7.75
CA TRP A 143 -10.34 4.23 9.07
C TRP A 143 -8.99 4.95 9.20
N LEU A 144 -8.31 5.16 8.09
CA LEU A 144 -7.01 5.82 8.09
C LEU A 144 -7.11 7.36 8.04
N ALA A 145 -8.26 7.90 7.65
CA ALA A 145 -8.47 9.33 7.54
C ALA A 145 -8.70 10.00 8.90
N ALA A 146 -9.28 9.28 9.88
CA ALA A 146 -9.60 9.79 11.19
C ALA A 146 -9.10 8.86 12.32
N PRO A 147 -7.79 8.81 12.58
CA PRO A 147 -7.20 7.90 13.58
C PRO A 147 -7.80 8.06 14.99
N SER A 148 -8.15 9.29 15.35
CA SER A 148 -8.76 9.60 16.66
C SER A 148 -10.16 9.01 16.86
N ALA A 149 -10.83 8.59 15.78
CA ALA A 149 -12.11 7.90 15.86
C ALA A 149 -11.96 6.41 16.22
N LEU A 150 -10.74 5.86 16.11
CA LEU A 150 -10.46 4.47 16.38
C LEU A 150 -10.07 4.25 17.85
N GLN A 151 -10.64 3.21 18.43
CA GLN A 151 -10.27 2.70 19.76
C GLN A 151 -9.60 1.34 19.59
N LEU A 152 -8.34 1.24 19.99
CA LEU A 152 -7.56 0.02 19.89
C LEU A 152 -7.35 -0.60 21.26
N ARG A 153 -7.38 -1.93 21.32
CA ARG A 153 -7.03 -2.71 22.51
C ARG A 153 -6.31 -4.00 22.13
N ASP A 154 -5.38 -4.41 22.96
CA ASP A 154 -4.83 -5.76 22.97
C ASP A 154 -5.47 -6.60 24.09
N ASP A 155 -5.04 -7.86 24.23
CA ASP A 155 -5.56 -8.77 25.27
C ASP A 155 -5.33 -8.26 26.70
N ARG A 156 -4.36 -7.33 26.91
CA ARG A 156 -4.00 -6.75 28.22
C ARG A 156 -4.64 -5.39 28.48
N GLY A 157 -5.41 -4.85 27.51
CA GLY A 157 -6.21 -3.64 27.70
C GLY A 157 -6.12 -2.61 26.57
N PRO A 158 -6.62 -1.40 26.84
CA PRO A 158 -6.67 -0.35 25.82
C PRO A 158 -5.28 0.17 25.46
N CYS A 159 -5.12 0.50 24.18
CA CYS A 159 -3.95 1.18 23.66
C CYS A 159 -4.12 2.70 23.79
N ARG A 160 -3.02 3.43 23.98
CA ARG A 160 -3.02 4.89 24.07
C ARG A 160 -2.58 5.50 22.74
N LEU A 161 -3.42 6.33 22.15
CA LEU A 161 -3.10 7.10 20.94
C LEU A 161 -2.22 8.31 21.28
N SER A 162 -1.15 8.49 20.52
CA SER A 162 -0.31 9.69 20.51
C SER A 162 0.09 9.99 19.06
N ALA A 163 -0.35 11.10 18.50
CA ALA A 163 -0.27 11.41 17.09
C ALA A 163 -0.96 10.30 16.24
N GLU A 164 -0.24 9.61 15.36
CA GLU A 164 -0.74 8.49 14.56
C GLU A 164 -0.26 7.11 15.06
N THR A 165 0.14 7.03 16.33
CA THR A 165 0.69 5.81 16.95
C THR A 165 -0.09 5.43 18.20
N TRP A 166 -0.52 4.17 18.28
CA TRP A 166 -1.09 3.58 19.48
C TRP A 166 -0.05 2.74 20.20
N SER A 167 0.22 3.09 21.45
CA SER A 167 1.03 2.28 22.36
C SER A 167 0.12 1.31 23.10
N CYS A 168 0.26 0.03 22.81
CA CYS A 168 -0.43 -1.07 23.47
C CYS A 168 0.48 -1.69 24.54
N LYS A 169 -0.07 -2.51 25.44
CA LYS A 169 0.73 -3.21 26.44
C LYS A 169 1.59 -4.33 25.86
N GLN A 170 1.15 -4.88 24.72
CA GLN A 170 1.84 -5.96 24.02
C GLN A 170 2.47 -5.51 22.70
N GLY A 171 2.64 -4.21 22.48
CA GLY A 171 3.30 -3.70 21.29
C GLY A 171 2.83 -2.35 20.83
N ARG A 172 2.87 -2.13 19.52
CA ARG A 172 2.58 -0.84 18.90
C ARG A 172 1.75 -1.01 17.62
N VAL A 173 0.86 -0.06 17.39
CA VAL A 173 0.13 0.09 16.12
C VAL A 173 0.35 1.52 15.62
N GLU A 174 0.63 1.70 14.36
CA GLU A 174 0.85 3.03 13.77
C GLU A 174 0.32 3.11 12.34
N ILE A 175 -0.08 4.31 11.91
CA ILE A 175 -0.40 4.55 10.51
C ILE A 175 0.90 4.80 9.75
N GLN A 176 1.21 3.90 8.83
CA GLN A 176 2.39 4.01 7.98
C GLN A 176 2.16 3.39 6.61
N ILE A 177 3.11 3.59 5.72
CA ILE A 177 3.14 2.87 4.45
C ILE A 177 4.01 1.64 4.65
N LEU A 178 3.41 0.47 4.43
CA LEU A 178 4.09 -0.81 4.49
C LEU A 178 4.12 -1.45 3.09
N GLU A 179 5.23 -2.07 2.76
CA GLU A 179 5.39 -2.79 1.50
C GLU A 179 5.17 -4.29 1.73
N VAL A 180 4.24 -4.86 0.97
CA VAL A 180 3.95 -6.29 0.96
C VAL A 180 4.00 -6.78 -0.48
N GLY A 181 4.91 -7.69 -0.80
CA GLY A 181 5.08 -8.19 -2.16
C GLY A 181 5.40 -7.09 -3.18
N TYR A 182 6.26 -6.12 -2.81
CA TYR A 182 6.61 -4.94 -3.63
C TYR A 182 5.46 -3.97 -3.91
N ARG A 183 4.36 -4.08 -3.18
CA ARG A 183 3.19 -3.19 -3.30
C ARG A 183 3.02 -2.41 -2.00
N PRO A 184 3.49 -1.15 -1.92
CA PRO A 184 3.32 -0.32 -0.74
C PRO A 184 1.88 0.17 -0.62
N ARG A 185 1.34 0.12 0.64
CA ARG A 185 0.04 0.66 1.00
C ARG A 185 0.09 1.41 2.33
N ARG A 186 -0.69 2.46 2.45
CA ARG A 186 -0.95 3.10 3.74
C ARG A 186 -1.93 2.25 4.53
N CYS A 187 -1.61 1.98 5.80
CA CYS A 187 -2.39 1.07 6.65
C CYS A 187 -2.15 1.31 8.13
N LEU A 188 -2.95 0.66 8.95
CA LEU A 188 -2.64 0.39 10.36
C LEU A 188 -1.60 -0.73 10.40
N ALA A 189 -0.36 -0.37 10.65
CA ALA A 189 0.73 -1.33 10.82
C ALA A 189 0.77 -1.82 12.26
N VAL A 190 0.54 -3.10 12.44
CA VAL A 190 0.37 -3.77 13.73
C VAL A 190 1.62 -4.57 14.04
N ALA A 191 2.36 -4.17 15.08
CA ALA A 191 3.56 -4.87 15.56
C ALA A 191 3.35 -5.24 17.04
N LEU A 192 2.80 -6.42 17.29
CA LEU A 192 2.51 -6.93 18.62
C LEU A 192 3.46 -8.07 19.02
N GLU A 193 3.42 -8.44 20.31
CA GLU A 193 4.07 -9.64 20.82
C GLU A 193 3.39 -10.90 20.29
N ASP A 194 4.10 -12.03 20.36
CA ASP A 194 3.60 -13.32 19.93
C ASP A 194 2.29 -13.70 20.62
N GLY A 195 1.34 -14.17 19.82
CA GLY A 195 0.04 -14.62 20.30
C GLY A 195 -0.93 -13.51 20.71
N ALA A 196 -0.51 -12.25 20.71
CA ALA A 196 -1.39 -11.15 21.08
C ALA A 196 -2.49 -10.92 20.03
N THR A 197 -3.72 -10.71 20.49
CA THR A 197 -4.86 -10.33 19.66
C THR A 197 -5.01 -8.81 19.66
N LEU A 198 -5.37 -8.24 18.50
CA LEU A 198 -5.73 -6.84 18.38
C LEU A 198 -7.22 -6.70 18.09
N GLU A 199 -7.89 -5.83 18.81
CA GLU A 199 -9.20 -5.31 18.45
C GLU A 199 -9.10 -3.83 18.05
N VAL A 200 -9.70 -3.51 16.91
CA VAL A 200 -9.85 -2.14 16.39
C VAL A 200 -11.34 -1.84 16.32
N LEU A 201 -11.81 -0.88 17.10
CA LEU A 201 -13.21 -0.46 17.14
C LEU A 201 -13.35 0.95 16.57
N HIS A 202 -14.27 1.13 15.64
CA HIS A 202 -14.81 2.41 15.23
C HIS A 202 -16.25 2.52 15.78
N PRO A 203 -16.49 3.24 16.88
CA PRO A 203 -17.79 3.21 17.56
C PRO A 203 -18.93 3.86 16.79
N HIS A 204 -18.63 4.76 15.85
CA HIS A 204 -19.60 5.55 15.07
C HIS A 204 -19.23 5.56 13.58
N ALA A 205 -19.03 4.38 12.99
CA ALA A 205 -18.73 4.26 11.56
C ALA A 205 -20.01 4.50 10.73
N ARG A 206 -19.93 5.43 9.80
CA ARG A 206 -21.00 5.55 8.77
C ARG A 206 -20.78 4.46 7.73
N LEU A 207 -21.71 3.52 7.64
CA LEU A 207 -21.66 2.44 6.67
C LEU A 207 -22.47 2.79 5.41
N GLY A 208 -22.03 2.26 4.29
CA GLY A 208 -22.79 2.16 3.05
C GLY A 208 -23.31 0.74 2.84
N THR A 209 -23.23 0.24 1.61
CA THR A 209 -23.66 -1.12 1.25
C THR A 209 -22.61 -2.18 1.48
N VAL A 210 -21.33 -1.78 1.65
CA VAL A 210 -20.20 -2.71 1.81
C VAL A 210 -19.09 -2.10 2.67
N LEU A 211 -18.47 -2.94 3.49
CA LEU A 211 -17.15 -2.74 4.07
C LEU A 211 -16.14 -3.48 3.21
N ARG A 212 -15.09 -2.78 2.78
CA ARG A 212 -13.95 -3.36 2.05
C ARG A 212 -12.65 -3.04 2.75
N GLY A 213 -11.73 -3.96 2.72
CA GLY A 213 -10.43 -3.77 3.30
C GLY A 213 -9.38 -4.69 2.73
N HIS A 214 -8.14 -4.50 3.19
CA HIS A 214 -7.00 -5.34 2.87
C HIS A 214 -6.24 -5.66 4.14
N LEU A 215 -5.73 -6.89 4.16
CA LEU A 215 -4.72 -7.33 5.12
C LEU A 215 -3.50 -7.81 4.35
N GLY A 216 -2.32 -7.41 4.80
CA GLY A 216 -1.05 -7.93 4.32
C GLY A 216 -0.07 -8.04 5.47
N PHE A 217 0.93 -8.91 5.32
CA PHE A 217 2.00 -9.03 6.29
C PHE A 217 3.27 -8.46 5.70
N GLY A 218 3.79 -7.39 6.33
CA GLY A 218 5.06 -6.81 5.98
C GLY A 218 6.17 -7.76 6.35
N ASP A 219 6.90 -8.17 5.34
CA ASP A 219 8.04 -9.04 5.49
C ASP A 219 9.17 -8.55 4.61
N PHE A 220 10.29 -8.27 5.23
CA PHE A 220 11.50 -7.91 4.52
C PHE A 220 12.07 -9.13 3.76
N ASN A 221 11.77 -10.33 4.21
CA ASN A 221 12.34 -11.54 3.63
C ASN A 221 11.29 -12.63 3.40
N THR A 222 10.69 -12.60 2.21
CA THR A 222 9.68 -13.59 1.79
C THR A 222 10.11 -15.05 1.93
N ARG A 223 11.41 -15.32 2.05
CA ARG A 223 11.94 -16.68 2.25
C ARG A 223 11.79 -17.19 3.69
N LEU A 224 11.52 -16.31 4.65
CA LEU A 224 11.37 -16.63 6.07
C LEU A 224 9.90 -16.63 6.51
N ARG A 225 8.97 -16.55 5.58
CA ARG A 225 7.55 -16.65 5.89
C ARG A 225 7.23 -18.03 6.45
N ASN A 226 6.45 -18.06 7.51
CA ASN A 226 6.07 -19.29 8.18
C ASN A 226 4.67 -19.77 7.80
N ASP A 227 3.98 -19.09 6.87
CA ASP A 227 2.60 -19.35 6.44
C ASP A 227 1.60 -19.43 7.60
N ALA A 228 1.93 -18.82 8.74
CA ALA A 228 1.10 -18.83 9.92
C ALA A 228 -0.25 -18.17 9.63
N PRO A 229 -1.36 -18.90 9.79
CA PRO A 229 -2.67 -18.35 9.53
C PRO A 229 -3.04 -17.29 10.58
N THR A 230 -3.75 -16.28 10.12
CA THR A 230 -4.33 -15.23 10.95
C THR A 230 -5.83 -15.17 10.71
N LEU A 231 -6.58 -15.15 11.78
CA LEU A 231 -8.02 -14.98 11.77
C LEU A 231 -8.35 -13.49 11.81
N LEU A 232 -9.15 -13.04 10.85
CA LEU A 232 -9.75 -11.73 10.82
C LEU A 232 -11.26 -11.88 11.02
N GLU A 233 -11.81 -11.26 12.06
CA GLU A 233 -13.24 -11.30 12.38
C GLU A 233 -13.81 -9.88 12.38
N LEU A 234 -14.90 -9.69 11.67
CA LEU A 234 -15.64 -8.44 11.61
C LEU A 234 -16.95 -8.56 12.40
N PHE A 235 -17.20 -7.58 13.25
CA PHE A 235 -18.44 -7.43 14.01
C PHE A 235 -19.06 -6.07 13.69
N ILE A 236 -20.38 -6.05 13.54
CA ILE A 236 -21.17 -4.83 13.38
C ILE A 236 -22.23 -4.85 14.49
N ASP A 237 -22.26 -3.80 15.32
CA ASP A 237 -23.10 -3.70 16.52
C ASP A 237 -23.00 -4.96 17.39
N ASP A 238 -21.74 -5.41 17.61
CA ASP A 238 -21.36 -6.63 18.32
C ASP A 238 -21.84 -7.95 17.71
N ALA A 239 -22.63 -7.94 16.66
CA ALA A 239 -22.99 -9.13 15.91
C ALA A 239 -21.87 -9.55 14.95
N PRO A 240 -21.51 -10.85 14.86
CA PRO A 240 -20.52 -11.31 13.90
C PRO A 240 -21.06 -11.13 12.47
N ALA A 241 -20.32 -10.38 11.64
CA ALA A 241 -20.70 -10.06 10.27
C ALA A 241 -19.93 -10.88 9.23
N ALA A 242 -18.62 -11.08 9.45
CA ALA A 242 -17.79 -11.83 8.53
C ALA A 242 -16.53 -12.38 9.23
N ARG A 243 -15.89 -13.36 8.59
CA ARG A 243 -14.69 -14.01 9.10
C ARG A 243 -13.81 -14.49 7.95
N TRP A 244 -12.49 -14.25 8.05
CA TRP A 244 -11.51 -14.69 7.06
C TRP A 244 -10.30 -15.32 7.75
N THR A 245 -9.71 -16.32 7.11
CA THR A 245 -8.42 -16.88 7.50
C THR A 245 -7.43 -16.56 6.41
N LEU A 246 -6.33 -15.91 6.77
CA LEU A 246 -5.35 -15.34 5.86
C LEU A 246 -3.96 -15.87 6.22
N THR A 247 -3.10 -16.03 5.22
CA THR A 247 -1.70 -16.44 5.41
C THR A 247 -0.75 -15.38 4.88
N ASP A 248 0.48 -15.35 5.38
CA ASP A 248 1.47 -14.32 5.04
C ASP A 248 2.09 -14.49 3.64
N ASN A 249 1.91 -15.64 2.99
CA ASN A 249 2.37 -15.88 1.62
C ASN A 249 1.44 -15.35 0.53
N GLN A 250 0.26 -14.84 0.89
CA GLN A 250 -0.76 -14.38 -0.05
C GLN A 250 -0.53 -12.94 -0.55
N GLY A 251 0.43 -12.21 0.02
CA GLY A 251 0.59 -10.79 -0.27
C GLY A 251 -0.53 -9.94 0.34
N TRP A 252 -1.00 -8.93 -0.38
CA TRP A 252 -2.19 -8.19 0.00
C TRP A 252 -3.44 -9.01 -0.32
N VAL A 253 -4.24 -9.29 0.70
CA VAL A 253 -5.50 -10.02 0.55
C VAL A 253 -6.66 -9.07 0.77
N ALA A 254 -7.49 -8.91 -0.25
CA ALA A 254 -8.73 -8.16 -0.17
C ALA A 254 -9.79 -8.95 0.60
N PHE A 255 -10.56 -8.24 1.41
CA PHE A 255 -11.76 -8.79 2.04
C PHE A 255 -12.92 -7.80 1.94
N ALA A 256 -14.14 -8.31 1.89
CA ALA A 256 -15.35 -7.49 1.84
C ALA A 256 -16.49 -8.16 2.60
N ALA A 257 -17.36 -7.34 3.17
CA ALA A 257 -18.60 -7.79 3.81
C ALA A 257 -19.74 -6.87 3.42
N PRO A 258 -20.93 -7.39 3.05
CA PRO A 258 -22.11 -6.58 2.83
C PRO A 258 -22.54 -5.91 4.15
N THR A 259 -23.06 -4.70 4.07
CA THR A 259 -23.50 -3.92 5.22
C THR A 259 -24.81 -3.20 4.95
N THR A 260 -25.49 -2.79 6.02
CA THR A 260 -26.66 -1.93 5.94
C THR A 260 -26.23 -0.48 6.12
N PRO A 261 -26.68 0.45 5.27
CA PRO A 261 -26.37 1.87 5.43
C PRO A 261 -26.85 2.41 6.78
N GLY A 262 -26.03 3.23 7.42
CA GLY A 262 -26.34 3.81 8.73
C GLY A 262 -25.07 4.09 9.54
N GLU A 263 -25.27 4.54 10.78
CA GLU A 263 -24.21 4.65 11.78
C GLU A 263 -24.19 3.39 12.63
N HIS A 264 -23.03 2.75 12.74
CA HIS A 264 -22.85 1.47 13.40
C HIS A 264 -21.54 1.44 14.18
N ALA A 265 -21.47 0.62 15.23
CA ALA A 265 -20.22 0.24 15.86
C ALA A 265 -19.55 -0.88 15.06
N VAL A 266 -18.40 -0.64 14.49
CA VAL A 266 -17.67 -1.62 13.69
C VAL A 266 -16.39 -2.04 14.42
N ARG A 267 -16.28 -3.33 14.71
CA ARG A 267 -15.11 -3.90 15.40
C ARG A 267 -14.44 -4.95 14.52
N LEU A 268 -13.14 -4.80 14.33
CA LEU A 268 -12.28 -5.75 13.66
C LEU A 268 -11.38 -6.41 14.69
N ARG A 269 -11.35 -7.76 14.74
CA ARG A 269 -10.46 -8.54 15.58
C ARG A 269 -9.47 -9.29 14.70
N VAL A 270 -8.19 -9.19 15.05
CA VAL A 270 -7.08 -9.86 14.37
C VAL A 270 -6.41 -10.81 15.35
N THR A 271 -6.46 -12.09 15.07
CA THR A 271 -5.94 -13.13 15.96
C THR A 271 -5.00 -14.06 15.23
N PRO A 272 -3.72 -14.21 15.64
CA PRO A 272 -2.84 -15.24 15.11
C PRO A 272 -3.36 -16.63 15.50
N LEU A 273 -3.34 -17.58 14.56
CA LEU A 273 -3.80 -18.95 14.78
C LEU A 273 -2.62 -19.94 14.85
N LEU A 274 -2.79 -21.03 15.61
CA LEU A 274 -1.94 -22.22 15.59
C LEU A 274 -0.43 -21.95 15.49
N GLY A 275 0.12 -21.22 16.45
CA GLY A 275 1.54 -20.85 16.45
C GLY A 275 1.86 -19.71 15.48
N GLY A 276 0.83 -19.09 14.90
CA GLY A 276 0.96 -17.82 14.21
C GLY A 276 1.49 -16.79 15.19
N SER A 277 2.60 -16.20 14.84
CA SER A 277 3.37 -15.29 15.67
C SER A 277 3.52 -13.97 14.95
N TRP A 278 3.49 -12.88 15.68
CA TRP A 278 3.85 -11.56 15.18
C TRP A 278 5.37 -11.40 15.07
N THR A 279 6.15 -12.39 15.51
CA THR A 279 7.61 -12.43 15.40
C THR A 279 8.04 -13.58 14.51
N GLU A 280 9.05 -13.39 13.68
CA GLU A 280 9.68 -14.46 12.94
C GLU A 280 10.52 -15.32 13.88
N GLN A 281 10.33 -16.64 13.85
CA GLN A 281 11.21 -17.58 14.53
C GLN A 281 12.44 -17.84 13.67
N GLY A 282 13.64 -17.57 14.17
CA GLY A 282 14.80 -18.26 13.63
C GLY A 282 16.16 -17.60 13.57
N TYR A 283 16.32 -16.30 13.59
CA TYR A 283 17.66 -15.70 13.53
C TYR A 283 17.79 -14.49 14.45
N GLY A 284 18.16 -14.74 15.72
CA GLY A 284 18.46 -13.65 16.65
C GLY A 284 17.23 -12.77 16.92
N ALA A 285 17.36 -11.54 17.31
CA ALA A 285 16.22 -10.60 17.43
C ALA A 285 15.61 -10.31 16.06
N ALA A 286 14.88 -11.27 15.49
CA ALA A 286 14.19 -11.13 14.20
C ALA A 286 13.18 -9.98 14.27
N PRO A 287 13.03 -9.19 13.21
CA PRO A 287 12.02 -8.15 13.18
C PRO A 287 10.64 -8.78 13.38
N ARG A 288 9.84 -8.17 14.25
CA ARG A 288 8.47 -8.60 14.50
C ARG A 288 7.70 -8.57 13.19
N ARG A 289 6.95 -9.64 12.91
CA ARG A 289 6.03 -9.66 11.77
C ARG A 289 5.00 -8.55 11.95
N THR A 290 4.90 -7.67 10.95
CA THR A 290 4.00 -6.54 11.00
C THR A 290 2.80 -6.82 10.11
N ALA A 291 1.62 -6.91 10.68
CA ALA A 291 0.37 -6.93 9.92
C ALA A 291 -0.01 -5.50 9.52
N CYS A 292 -0.54 -5.36 8.34
CA CYS A 292 -0.96 -4.09 7.78
C CYS A 292 -2.43 -4.20 7.37
N ILE A 293 -3.29 -3.38 7.98
CA ILE A 293 -4.73 -3.48 7.83
C ILE A 293 -5.28 -2.13 7.39
N GLU A 294 -6.15 -2.13 6.40
CA GLU A 294 -6.97 -0.98 6.05
C GLU A 294 -8.43 -1.38 5.88
N LEU A 295 -9.36 -0.46 6.15
CA LEU A 295 -10.79 -0.72 6.06
C LEU A 295 -11.54 0.55 5.66
N ARG A 296 -12.49 0.41 4.74
CA ARG A 296 -13.34 1.48 4.22
C ARG A 296 -14.79 1.05 4.14
N ALA A 297 -15.69 1.96 4.45
CA ALA A 297 -17.13 1.78 4.27
C ALA A 297 -17.58 2.53 3.02
N LEU A 298 -18.26 1.84 2.14
CA LEU A 298 -18.62 2.33 0.80
C LEU A 298 -20.10 2.05 0.49
N THR A 299 -20.70 2.91 -0.33
CA THR A 299 -21.83 2.53 -1.18
C THR A 299 -21.27 2.26 -2.57
N GLU A 300 -21.40 1.04 -3.06
CA GLU A 300 -20.95 0.70 -4.41
C GLU A 300 -21.74 1.50 -5.44
N ALA A 301 -21.06 1.95 -6.50
CA ALA A 301 -21.77 2.49 -7.65
C ALA A 301 -22.61 1.36 -8.26
N ASN A 302 -23.86 1.63 -8.55
CA ASN A 302 -24.63 0.72 -9.40
C ASN A 302 -23.91 0.63 -10.76
N PRO A 303 -23.64 -0.57 -11.25
CA PRO A 303 -22.98 -0.78 -12.55
C PRO A 303 -23.76 -0.20 -13.72
#